data_106b1195e9046fcf10dff8283244f9cd
#
_entry.id   106b1195e9046fcf10dff8283244f9cd
#
_cell.length_a   1.000
_cell.length_b   1.000
_cell.length_c   1.000
_cell.angle_alpha   90.00
_cell.angle_beta   90.00
_cell.angle_gamma   90.00
#
_symmetry.space_group_name_H-M   'P 1'
#
loop_
_entity.id
_entity.type
_entity.pdbx_description
1 polymer ?
#
loop_
_entity_poly.entity_id
_entity_poly.type
_entity_poly.pdbx_seq_one_letter_code
_entity_poly.pdbx_strand_id
1 'polypeptide(L)'
;PESVIAAMAKPQVMANIMSPNFSQLRVSKALRAEIGHTRGACPYSRFLTLNSGSESVSLAGRIADTNTKLHTDPGGRHAGKRVKRIAMKGAFHGRTELPCLYSDSSKKAYAENLASWKHHENQLITIEPYSIEGLKQAFADADANVWYTEAMFLDPVMGERDPGRAVP
;
A
#
# COMPACT_ATOMS: atom_id res chain seq x y z
N PRO A 1 -20.11 -21.51 -4.73
CA PRO A 1 -21.50 -21.36 -4.25
C PRO A 1 -21.75 -22.14 -2.97
N GLU A 2 -21.40 -23.43 -2.89
CA GLU A 2 -21.66 -24.29 -1.73
C GLU A 2 -21.02 -23.79 -0.44
N SER A 3 -19.78 -23.28 -0.49
CA SER A 3 -19.10 -22.73 0.67
C SER A 3 -19.78 -21.46 1.22
N VAL A 4 -20.37 -20.66 0.34
CA VAL A 4 -21.12 -19.46 0.74
C VAL A 4 -22.43 -19.86 1.41
N ILE A 5 -23.18 -20.80 0.81
CA ILE A 5 -24.42 -21.33 1.38
C ILE A 5 -24.16 -21.98 2.73
N ALA A 6 -23.11 -22.79 2.86
CA ALA A 6 -22.72 -23.42 4.10
C ALA A 6 -22.30 -22.38 5.19
N ALA A 7 -21.71 -21.26 4.79
CA ALA A 7 -21.40 -20.18 5.71
C ALA A 7 -22.65 -19.43 6.17
N MET A 8 -23.59 -19.16 5.25
CA MET A 8 -24.86 -18.48 5.56
C MET A 8 -25.78 -19.33 6.43
N ALA A 9 -25.70 -20.66 6.35
CA ALA A 9 -26.47 -21.56 7.19
C ALA A 9 -26.01 -21.63 8.65
N LYS A 10 -24.89 -21.02 9.00
CA LYS A 10 -24.36 -21.00 10.37
C LYS A 10 -24.86 -19.77 11.12
N PRO A 11 -25.22 -19.90 12.40
CA PRO A 11 -25.59 -18.76 13.25
C PRO A 11 -24.32 -17.97 13.64
N GLN A 12 -23.78 -17.19 12.70
CA GLN A 12 -22.60 -16.36 12.92
C GLN A 12 -22.82 -14.93 12.44
N VAL A 13 -22.14 -13.99 13.08
CA VAL A 13 -22.17 -12.60 12.65
C VAL A 13 -21.46 -12.46 11.32
N MET A 14 -22.14 -11.97 10.30
CA MET A 14 -21.60 -11.74 8.97
C MET A 14 -20.92 -10.38 8.86
N ALA A 15 -21.31 -9.41 9.69
CA ALA A 15 -20.67 -8.10 9.76
C ALA A 15 -19.52 -8.13 10.77
N ASN A 16 -18.40 -7.50 10.38
CA ASN A 16 -17.18 -7.47 11.18
C ASN A 16 -16.83 -6.04 11.64
N ILE A 17 -17.84 -5.36 12.18
CA ILE A 17 -17.63 -4.03 12.74
C ILE A 17 -17.30 -4.19 14.22
N MET A 18 -16.07 -3.87 14.61
CA MET A 18 -15.56 -3.82 15.99
C MET A 18 -15.59 -5.16 16.75
N SER A 19 -15.96 -6.26 16.10
CA SER A 19 -16.00 -7.58 16.73
C SER A 19 -15.30 -8.64 15.90
N PRO A 20 -14.39 -9.44 16.46
CA PRO A 20 -13.79 -10.56 15.76
C PRO A 20 -14.85 -11.64 15.46
N ASN A 21 -14.70 -12.34 14.35
CA ASN A 21 -15.53 -13.47 14.01
C ASN A 21 -14.70 -14.71 13.66
N PHE A 22 -15.34 -15.89 13.69
CA PHE A 22 -14.65 -17.14 13.42
C PHE A 22 -14.11 -17.25 11.99
N SER A 23 -14.77 -16.66 11.00
CA SER A 23 -14.33 -16.65 9.62
C SER A 23 -13.03 -15.87 9.47
N GLN A 24 -12.92 -14.71 10.09
CA GLN A 24 -11.69 -13.91 10.09
C GLN A 24 -10.52 -14.65 10.79
N LEU A 25 -10.83 -15.30 11.93
CA LEU A 25 -9.83 -16.12 12.62
C LEU A 25 -9.30 -17.26 11.74
N ARG A 26 -10.22 -17.96 11.04
CA ARG A 26 -9.85 -19.05 10.10
C ARG A 26 -8.99 -18.55 8.95
N VAL A 27 -9.36 -17.43 8.31
CA VAL A 27 -8.57 -16.80 7.24
C VAL A 27 -7.20 -16.39 7.77
N SER A 28 -7.13 -15.75 8.92
CA SER A 28 -5.85 -15.36 9.52
C SER A 28 -4.94 -16.54 9.82
N LYS A 29 -5.50 -17.66 10.29
CA LYS A 29 -4.74 -18.90 10.52
C LYS A 29 -4.24 -19.50 9.21
N ALA A 30 -5.08 -19.55 8.18
CA ALA A 30 -4.72 -20.08 6.86
C ALA A 30 -3.62 -19.24 6.20
N LEU A 31 -3.76 -17.90 6.21
CA LEU A 31 -2.73 -17.00 5.67
C LEU A 31 -1.40 -17.13 6.43
N ARG A 32 -1.46 -17.27 7.76
CA ARG A 32 -0.26 -17.48 8.56
C ARG A 32 0.46 -18.78 8.21
N ALA A 33 -0.27 -19.87 8.04
CA ALA A 33 0.29 -21.15 7.65
C ALA A 33 0.89 -21.08 6.23
N GLU A 34 0.18 -20.50 5.27
CA GLU A 34 0.63 -20.39 3.89
C GLU A 34 1.88 -19.52 3.74
N ILE A 35 1.89 -18.35 4.34
CA ILE A 35 3.06 -17.45 4.31
C ILE A 35 4.25 -18.09 5.06
N GLY A 36 4.00 -18.76 6.17
CA GLY A 36 5.04 -19.47 6.93
C GLY A 36 5.63 -20.66 6.21
N HIS A 37 4.89 -21.29 5.30
CA HIS A 37 5.31 -22.46 4.54
C HIS A 37 6.61 -22.22 3.76
N THR A 38 6.75 -21.06 3.11
CA THR A 38 7.94 -20.74 2.31
C THR A 38 9.09 -20.12 3.09
N ARG A 39 8.83 -19.63 4.31
CA ARG A 39 9.79 -18.86 5.11
C ARG A 39 10.13 -19.49 6.46
N GLY A 40 9.62 -20.68 6.74
CA GLY A 40 9.77 -21.34 8.03
C GLY A 40 8.92 -20.74 9.16
N ALA A 41 8.56 -19.46 9.07
CA ALA A 41 7.62 -18.78 9.99
C ALA A 41 6.98 -17.57 9.31
N CYS A 42 5.72 -17.30 9.66
CA CYS A 42 5.04 -16.10 9.18
C CYS A 42 5.57 -14.86 9.93
N PRO A 43 6.09 -13.84 9.21
CA PRO A 43 6.62 -12.63 9.84
C PRO A 43 5.49 -11.68 10.33
N TYR A 44 4.23 -11.94 9.96
CA TYR A 44 3.11 -11.07 10.29
C TYR A 44 2.34 -11.58 11.50
N SER A 45 2.09 -10.72 12.46
CA SER A 45 1.31 -11.03 13.66
C SER A 45 -0.21 -10.88 13.45
N ARG A 46 -0.62 -10.03 12.51
CA ARG A 46 -2.04 -9.72 12.24
C ARG A 46 -2.30 -9.59 10.75
N PHE A 47 -3.55 -9.91 10.37
CA PHE A 47 -4.09 -9.73 9.03
C PHE A 47 -5.34 -8.88 9.12
N LEU A 48 -5.42 -7.86 8.27
CA LEU A 48 -6.54 -6.95 8.15
C LEU A 48 -7.21 -7.22 6.80
N THR A 49 -8.44 -7.70 6.84
CA THR A 49 -9.22 -8.04 5.64
C THR A 49 -10.15 -6.89 5.29
N LEU A 50 -10.18 -6.52 4.01
CA LEU A 50 -10.96 -5.40 3.47
C LEU A 50 -11.68 -5.86 2.21
N ASN A 51 -12.61 -5.05 1.72
CA ASN A 51 -13.48 -5.46 0.61
C ASN A 51 -12.82 -5.35 -0.77
N SER A 52 -11.76 -4.55 -0.90
CA SER A 52 -11.08 -4.33 -2.17
C SER A 52 -9.58 -4.05 -2.00
N GLY A 53 -8.82 -4.20 -3.09
CA GLY A 53 -7.41 -3.81 -3.13
C GLY A 53 -7.21 -2.32 -2.83
N SER A 54 -8.07 -1.45 -3.36
CA SER A 54 -8.00 -0.01 -3.08
C SER A 54 -8.19 0.32 -1.59
N GLU A 55 -9.08 -0.38 -0.89
CA GLU A 55 -9.24 -0.22 0.55
C GLU A 55 -8.01 -0.73 1.31
N SER A 56 -7.44 -1.84 0.88
CA SER A 56 -6.23 -2.41 1.48
C SER A 56 -5.04 -1.46 1.33
N VAL A 57 -4.85 -0.87 0.15
CA VAL A 57 -3.82 0.14 -0.10
C VAL A 57 -4.11 1.43 0.69
N SER A 58 -5.38 1.85 0.81
CA SER A 58 -5.77 2.99 1.64
C SER A 58 -5.38 2.78 3.10
N LEU A 59 -5.62 1.58 3.63
CA LEU A 59 -5.24 1.26 5.00
C LEU A 59 -3.73 1.21 5.18
N ALA A 60 -3.00 0.60 4.25
CA ALA A 60 -1.54 0.57 4.26
C ALA A 60 -0.95 1.99 4.21
N GLY A 61 -1.47 2.85 3.33
CA GLY A 61 -1.10 4.25 3.26
C GLY A 61 -1.40 5.02 4.55
N ARG A 62 -2.54 4.75 5.20
CA ARG A 62 -2.90 5.37 6.48
C ARG A 62 -1.94 4.95 7.61
N ILE A 63 -1.50 3.70 7.62
CA ILE A 63 -0.50 3.21 8.57
C ILE A 63 0.84 3.92 8.34
N ALA A 64 1.27 4.02 7.08
CA ALA A 64 2.50 4.73 6.71
C ALA A 64 2.44 6.21 7.11
N ASP A 65 1.33 6.91 6.80
CA ASP A 65 1.11 8.31 7.14
C ASP A 65 1.14 8.56 8.66
N THR A 66 0.50 7.70 9.43
CA THR A 66 0.57 7.77 10.90
C THR A 66 2.00 7.63 11.42
N ASN A 67 2.76 6.69 10.86
CA ASN A 67 4.18 6.53 11.20
C ASN A 67 5.01 7.75 10.76
N THR A 68 4.74 8.26 9.58
CA THR A 68 5.37 9.48 9.05
C THR A 68 5.17 10.67 9.98
N LYS A 69 3.93 10.86 10.47
CA LYS A 69 3.62 11.92 11.43
C LYS A 69 4.49 11.81 12.69
N LEU A 70 4.64 10.63 13.27
CA LEU A 70 5.49 10.41 14.44
C LEU A 70 6.97 10.81 14.20
N HIS A 71 7.44 10.68 12.96
CA HIS A 71 8.82 10.99 12.60
C HIS A 71 9.04 12.44 12.17
N THR A 72 8.03 13.11 11.61
CA THR A 72 8.18 14.44 10.99
C THR A 72 7.59 15.59 11.81
N ASP A 73 6.75 15.32 12.81
CA ASP A 73 6.25 16.31 13.75
C ASP A 73 7.38 16.93 14.60
N PRO A 74 7.16 18.09 15.20
CA PRO A 74 8.10 18.70 16.12
C PRO A 74 8.54 17.72 17.22
N GLY A 75 9.85 17.52 17.34
CA GLY A 75 10.45 16.53 18.25
C GLY A 75 10.69 15.15 17.63
N GLY A 76 10.17 14.88 16.44
CA GLY A 76 10.48 13.67 15.68
C GLY A 76 11.89 13.70 15.07
N ARG A 77 12.45 12.51 14.82
CA ARG A 77 13.80 12.35 14.25
C ARG A 77 14.01 13.05 12.90
N HIS A 78 12.93 13.25 12.17
CA HIS A 78 12.91 13.88 10.84
C HIS A 78 12.02 15.12 10.80
N ALA A 79 11.92 15.83 11.94
CA ALA A 79 11.07 17.01 12.07
C ALA A 79 11.32 18.02 10.94
N GLY A 80 10.24 18.55 10.36
CA GLY A 80 10.27 19.55 9.31
C GLY A 80 10.62 19.04 7.90
N LYS A 81 10.93 17.75 7.72
CA LYS A 81 11.14 17.19 6.40
C LYS A 81 9.82 17.10 5.62
N ARG A 82 9.88 17.40 4.33
CA ARG A 82 8.73 17.22 3.42
C ARG A 82 8.54 15.73 3.07
N VAL A 83 7.30 15.29 3.01
CA VAL A 83 6.98 13.88 2.75
C VAL A 83 6.96 13.59 1.25
N LYS A 84 7.59 12.49 0.87
CA LYS A 84 7.56 11.92 -0.48
C LYS A 84 7.22 10.43 -0.42
N ARG A 85 6.69 9.91 -1.51
CA ARG A 85 6.37 8.49 -1.73
C ARG A 85 7.10 7.99 -2.94
N ILE A 86 7.42 6.71 -2.98
CA ILE A 86 8.08 6.08 -4.12
C ILE A 86 7.13 5.04 -4.70
N ALA A 87 6.97 5.03 -6.03
CA ALA A 87 6.32 3.96 -6.77
C ALA A 87 7.10 3.62 -8.05
N MET A 88 6.82 2.46 -8.61
CA MET A 88 7.37 2.11 -9.91
C MET A 88 6.61 2.84 -11.02
N LYS A 89 7.32 3.17 -12.09
CA LYS A 89 6.73 3.73 -13.29
C LYS A 89 5.71 2.76 -13.89
N GLY A 90 4.52 3.26 -14.18
CA GLY A 90 3.40 2.47 -14.65
C GLY A 90 2.64 1.70 -13.57
N ALA A 91 3.06 1.77 -12.29
CA ALA A 91 2.39 1.09 -11.19
C ALA A 91 0.93 1.56 -11.01
N PHE A 92 0.07 0.61 -10.60
CA PHE A 92 -1.34 0.86 -10.31
C PHE A 92 -1.71 0.29 -8.93
N HIS A 93 -2.11 1.16 -8.03
CA HIS A 93 -2.45 0.79 -6.64
C HIS A 93 -3.90 1.08 -6.27
N GLY A 94 -4.73 1.49 -7.22
CA GLY A 94 -6.14 1.83 -7.04
C GLY A 94 -6.46 3.28 -7.39
N ARG A 95 -7.77 3.59 -7.42
CA ARG A 95 -8.29 4.89 -7.87
C ARG A 95 -8.99 5.71 -6.78
N THR A 96 -9.14 5.16 -5.58
CA THR A 96 -9.67 5.90 -4.45
C THR A 96 -8.64 6.90 -3.92
N GLU A 97 -9.05 7.81 -3.06
CA GLU A 97 -8.31 9.01 -2.66
C GLU A 97 -6.82 8.78 -2.34
N LEU A 98 -6.50 7.87 -1.42
CA LEU A 98 -5.10 7.58 -1.08
C LEU A 98 -4.37 6.74 -2.15
N PRO A 99 -4.92 5.63 -2.63
CA PRO A 99 -4.29 4.82 -3.66
C PRO A 99 -3.95 5.55 -4.95
N CYS A 100 -4.75 6.54 -5.34
CA CYS A 100 -4.45 7.33 -6.53
C CYS A 100 -3.14 8.12 -6.40
N LEU A 101 -2.74 8.49 -5.18
CA LEU A 101 -1.49 9.21 -4.91
C LEU A 101 -0.24 8.34 -5.09
N TYR A 102 -0.41 7.02 -5.13
CA TYR A 102 0.65 6.04 -5.32
C TYR A 102 0.67 5.43 -6.72
N SER A 103 -0.37 5.70 -7.53
CA SER A 103 -0.58 5.11 -8.86
C SER A 103 0.01 6.00 -9.95
N ASP A 104 1.23 5.68 -10.40
CA ASP A 104 1.87 6.41 -11.50
C ASP A 104 1.08 6.33 -12.80
N SER A 105 0.47 5.18 -13.10
CA SER A 105 -0.32 4.95 -14.31
C SER A 105 -1.51 5.91 -14.48
N SER A 106 -2.06 6.40 -13.38
CA SER A 106 -3.21 7.30 -13.37
C SER A 106 -2.85 8.78 -13.13
N LYS A 107 -1.58 9.07 -12.81
CA LYS A 107 -1.11 10.40 -12.41
C LYS A 107 -1.47 11.50 -13.40
N LYS A 108 -1.28 11.25 -14.70
CA LYS A 108 -1.60 12.23 -15.75
C LYS A 108 -3.09 12.56 -15.77
N ALA A 109 -3.95 11.54 -15.76
CA ALA A 109 -5.41 11.73 -15.79
C ALA A 109 -5.92 12.50 -14.57
N TYR A 110 -5.36 12.26 -13.39
CA TYR A 110 -5.73 12.99 -12.18
C TYR A 110 -5.25 14.45 -12.21
N ALA A 111 -4.04 14.68 -12.70
CA ALA A 111 -3.53 16.05 -12.86
C ALA A 111 -4.36 16.90 -13.82
N GLU A 112 -4.90 16.28 -14.88
CA GLU A 112 -5.73 16.96 -15.89
C GLU A 112 -7.17 17.19 -15.42
N ASN A 113 -7.71 16.31 -14.56
CA ASN A 113 -9.15 16.28 -14.29
C ASN A 113 -9.55 16.62 -12.84
N LEU A 114 -8.63 16.60 -11.88
CA LEU A 114 -8.95 16.79 -10.47
C LEU A 114 -8.30 18.04 -9.89
N ALA A 115 -9.12 19.00 -9.46
CA ALA A 115 -8.65 20.24 -8.83
C ALA A 115 -7.84 19.97 -7.54
N SER A 116 -8.20 18.94 -6.78
CA SER A 116 -7.51 18.52 -5.56
C SER A 116 -6.08 18.01 -5.80
N TRP A 117 -5.76 17.59 -7.03
CA TRP A 117 -4.45 17.07 -7.38
C TRP A 117 -3.31 18.08 -7.15
N LYS A 118 -3.56 19.37 -7.25
CA LYS A 118 -2.58 20.44 -7.00
C LYS A 118 -1.93 20.33 -5.62
N HIS A 119 -2.65 19.84 -4.62
CA HIS A 119 -2.12 19.65 -3.26
C HIS A 119 -1.15 18.45 -3.14
N HIS A 120 -1.16 17.56 -4.14
CA HIS A 120 -0.37 16.33 -4.17
C HIS A 120 0.73 16.35 -5.24
N GLU A 121 0.82 17.45 -5.99
CA GLU A 121 1.83 17.63 -7.02
C GLU A 121 3.23 17.45 -6.44
N ASN A 122 4.07 16.69 -7.13
CA ASN A 122 5.45 16.40 -6.73
C ASN A 122 5.63 15.58 -5.43
N GLN A 123 4.60 14.92 -4.91
CA GLN A 123 4.73 14.04 -3.75
C GLN A 123 5.11 12.60 -4.13
N LEU A 124 4.93 12.19 -5.38
CA LEU A 124 5.28 10.86 -5.87
C LEU A 124 6.57 10.90 -6.68
N ILE A 125 7.58 10.18 -6.20
CA ILE A 125 8.80 9.88 -6.95
C ILE A 125 8.57 8.56 -7.69
N THR A 126 8.82 8.56 -9.00
CA THR A 126 8.65 7.38 -9.84
C THR A 126 10.01 6.85 -10.26
N ILE A 127 10.23 5.56 -10.07
CA ILE A 127 11.44 4.86 -10.48
C ILE A 127 11.11 3.83 -11.56
N GLU A 128 12.03 3.59 -12.50
CA GLU A 128 11.88 2.51 -13.48
C GLU A 128 11.86 1.14 -12.76
N PRO A 129 11.00 0.21 -13.20
CA PRO A 129 11.03 -1.17 -12.70
C PRO A 129 12.43 -1.77 -12.85
N TYR A 130 12.89 -2.52 -11.85
CA TYR A 130 14.21 -3.15 -11.77
C TYR A 130 15.40 -2.19 -11.63
N SER A 131 15.19 -0.89 -11.53
CA SER A 131 16.29 0.07 -11.41
C SER A 131 16.73 0.22 -9.95
N ILE A 132 17.70 -0.57 -9.53
CA ILE A 132 18.35 -0.42 -8.22
C ILE A 132 19.04 0.95 -8.14
N GLU A 133 19.66 1.39 -9.25
CA GLU A 133 20.31 2.71 -9.29
C GLU A 133 19.28 3.85 -9.16
N GLY A 134 18.10 3.73 -9.80
CA GLY A 134 17.01 4.69 -9.62
C GLY A 134 16.51 4.74 -8.18
N LEU A 135 16.44 3.60 -7.49
CA LEU A 135 16.08 3.55 -6.08
C LEU A 135 17.15 4.22 -5.20
N LYS A 136 18.42 3.93 -5.40
CA LYS A 136 19.52 4.58 -4.68
C LYS A 136 19.51 6.09 -4.91
N GLN A 137 19.28 6.53 -6.14
CA GLN A 137 19.20 7.96 -6.48
C GLN A 137 18.01 8.62 -5.77
N ALA A 138 16.85 7.97 -5.73
CA ALA A 138 15.67 8.51 -5.03
C ALA A 138 15.94 8.74 -3.53
N PHE A 139 16.69 7.86 -2.87
CA PHE A 139 17.09 8.05 -1.48
C PHE A 139 18.17 9.13 -1.33
N ALA A 140 19.16 9.18 -2.21
CA ALA A 140 20.16 10.24 -2.20
C ALA A 140 19.54 11.63 -2.39
N ASP A 141 18.57 11.74 -3.32
CA ASP A 141 17.81 12.96 -3.54
C ASP A 141 16.95 13.34 -2.33
N ALA A 142 16.40 12.35 -1.62
CA ALA A 142 15.64 12.58 -0.40
C ALA A 142 16.53 13.20 0.69
N ASP A 143 17.74 12.71 0.87
CA ASP A 143 18.69 13.25 1.84
C ASP A 143 19.16 14.65 1.44
N ALA A 144 19.52 14.86 0.17
CA ALA A 144 19.99 16.15 -0.33
C ALA A 144 18.92 17.27 -0.27
N ASN A 145 17.64 16.92 -0.46
CA ASN A 145 16.55 17.89 -0.52
C ASN A 145 15.68 17.95 0.76
N VAL A 146 16.14 17.36 1.83
CA VAL A 146 15.42 17.37 3.13
C VAL A 146 14.01 16.77 3.00
N TRP A 147 13.90 15.61 2.32
CA TRP A 147 12.66 14.85 2.21
C TRP A 147 12.66 13.67 3.18
N TYR A 148 11.46 13.23 3.53
CA TYR A 148 11.20 11.98 4.23
C TYR A 148 10.45 11.03 3.30
N THR A 149 11.03 9.85 3.06
CA THR A 149 10.35 8.82 2.27
C THR A 149 9.38 8.08 3.18
N GLU A 150 8.08 8.35 3.00
CA GLU A 150 6.99 7.74 3.77
C GLU A 150 6.88 6.25 3.53
N ALA A 151 6.81 5.87 2.27
CA ALA A 151 6.64 4.50 1.84
C ALA A 151 7.07 4.31 0.38
N MET A 152 7.40 3.07 0.04
CA MET A 152 7.51 2.60 -1.33
C MET A 152 6.38 1.61 -1.61
N PHE A 153 5.66 1.84 -2.71
CA PHE A 153 4.58 0.98 -3.19
C PHE A 153 5.06 0.19 -4.40
N LEU A 154 4.93 -1.13 -4.31
CA LEU A 154 5.41 -2.07 -5.32
C LEU A 154 4.26 -2.91 -5.86
N ASP A 155 4.23 -3.09 -7.17
CA ASP A 155 3.48 -4.14 -7.85
C ASP A 155 4.43 -5.34 -8.05
N PRO A 156 4.30 -6.43 -7.29
CA PRO A 156 5.18 -7.60 -7.48
C PRO A 156 5.05 -8.20 -8.87
N VAL A 157 3.86 -8.12 -9.44
CA VAL A 157 3.57 -8.42 -10.85
C VAL A 157 2.73 -7.27 -11.38
N MET A 158 3.22 -6.58 -12.39
CA MET A 158 2.52 -5.42 -12.94
C MET A 158 1.22 -5.84 -13.64
N GLY A 159 0.13 -5.16 -13.31
CA GLY A 159 -1.20 -5.39 -13.90
C GLY A 159 -1.51 -4.48 -15.07
N GLU A 160 -1.07 -3.21 -15.04
CA GLU A 160 -1.26 -2.22 -16.09
C GLU A 160 0.07 -1.89 -16.79
N ARG A 161 0.00 -1.38 -18.02
CA ARG A 161 1.10 -0.96 -18.90
C ARG A 161 2.13 -2.02 -19.28
N ASP A 162 2.46 -2.96 -18.44
CA ASP A 162 3.39 -4.06 -18.74
C ASP A 162 2.87 -5.34 -18.04
N PRO A 163 1.69 -5.84 -18.47
CA PRO A 163 1.02 -6.94 -17.79
C PRO A 163 1.87 -8.19 -17.70
N GLY A 164 1.92 -8.78 -16.51
CA GLY A 164 2.67 -10.00 -16.24
C GLY A 164 4.16 -9.80 -15.99
N ARG A 165 4.68 -8.57 -16.08
CA ARG A 165 6.07 -8.29 -15.71
C ARG A 165 6.24 -8.43 -14.20
N ALA A 166 6.98 -9.44 -13.79
CA ALA A 166 7.33 -9.65 -12.38
C ALA A 166 8.53 -8.79 -11.98
N VAL A 167 8.52 -8.30 -10.75
CA VAL A 167 9.66 -7.64 -10.12
C VAL A 167 10.44 -8.71 -9.36
N PRO A 168 11.74 -8.89 -9.59
CA PRO A 168 12.57 -9.92 -8.95
C PRO A 168 12.72 -9.72 -7.44
#